data_d8b6aee74a4858fc13457ef2948cbc86
#
_entry.id   d8b6aee74a4858fc13457ef2948cbc86
#
_cell.length_a   1.000
_cell.length_b   1.000
_cell.length_c   1.000
_cell.angle_alpha   90.00
_cell.angle_beta   90.00
_cell.angle_gamma   90.00
#
_symmetry.space_group_name_H-M   'P 1'
#
loop_
_entity.id
_entity.type
_entity.pdbx_description
1 polymer ?
#
loop_
_entity_poly.entity_id
_entity_poly.type
_entity_poly.pdbx_seq_one_letter_code
_entity_poly.pdbx_strand_id
1 'polypeptide(L)'
;MKKLLLAFVFVLCVVFGITPPAQAGMISLEQEIEMGRETANALEAQYGLYQDDAMQERVNRIGQRLAAVSGRTEIAYSFKVLNHNEVNALACPGGFIYVFKGLIDYMPSDTELAGVLGHEVGHVAKKHTVNSIEKQMWTTLALIVATGGRGGMSLIGAAQQALFAGYSRTDERGADKEGFYNT
;
A
#
# COMPACT_ATOMS: atom_id res chain seq x y z
N MET A 1 18.43 -23.79 -26.39
CA MET A 1 17.92 -22.90 -27.44
C MET A 1 16.94 -21.84 -26.90
N LYS A 2 15.90 -22.17 -26.11
CA LYS A 2 14.92 -21.17 -25.59
C LYS A 2 15.55 -20.08 -24.71
N LYS A 3 16.58 -20.39 -23.90
CA LYS A 3 17.26 -19.40 -23.02
C LYS A 3 18.08 -18.35 -23.81
N LEU A 4 18.63 -18.75 -24.94
CA LEU A 4 19.38 -17.85 -25.83
C LEU A 4 18.44 -16.89 -26.58
N LEU A 5 17.22 -17.33 -26.90
CA LEU A 5 16.20 -16.53 -27.60
C LEU A 5 15.67 -15.39 -26.72
N LEU A 6 15.43 -15.64 -25.41
CA LEU A 6 14.98 -14.60 -24.46
C LEU A 6 16.04 -13.52 -24.24
N ALA A 7 17.31 -13.94 -24.09
CA ALA A 7 18.43 -13.00 -23.96
C ALA A 7 18.60 -12.15 -25.23
N PHE A 8 18.37 -12.75 -26.40
CA PHE A 8 18.47 -12.05 -27.68
C PHE A 8 17.36 -11.02 -27.90
N VAL A 9 16.12 -11.32 -27.46
CA VAL A 9 14.99 -10.38 -27.51
C VAL A 9 15.25 -9.19 -26.57
N PHE A 10 15.79 -9.40 -25.38
CA PHE A 10 16.11 -8.32 -24.43
C PHE A 10 17.21 -7.40 -24.97
N VAL A 11 18.24 -7.96 -25.59
CA VAL A 11 19.33 -7.19 -26.24
C VAL A 11 18.81 -6.41 -27.46
N LEU A 12 17.87 -6.97 -28.23
CA LEU A 12 17.29 -6.30 -29.39
C LEU A 12 16.47 -5.06 -29.00
N CYS A 13 15.71 -5.13 -27.89
CA CYS A 13 14.96 -3.99 -27.35
C CYS A 13 15.88 -2.83 -26.94
N VAL A 14 17.05 -3.12 -26.36
CA VAL A 14 18.04 -2.11 -25.96
C VAL A 14 18.72 -1.46 -27.18
N VAL A 15 18.99 -2.22 -28.25
CA VAL A 15 19.66 -1.73 -29.45
C VAL A 15 18.76 -0.88 -30.35
N PHE A 16 17.45 -1.15 -30.38
CA PHE A 16 16.51 -0.41 -31.23
C PHE A 16 15.83 0.78 -30.52
N GLY A 17 16.24 1.13 -29.30
CA GLY A 17 15.67 2.29 -28.60
C GLY A 17 14.17 2.17 -28.35
N ILE A 18 13.61 0.95 -28.37
CA ILE A 18 12.24 0.70 -27.93
C ILE A 18 12.27 0.83 -26.41
N THR A 19 12.16 2.06 -25.94
CA THR A 19 11.85 2.31 -24.53
C THR A 19 10.54 1.59 -24.24
N PRO A 20 10.51 0.64 -23.29
CA PRO A 20 9.22 0.12 -22.84
C PRO A 20 8.37 1.32 -22.45
N PRO A 21 7.05 1.31 -22.73
CA PRO A 21 6.18 2.39 -22.34
C PRO A 21 6.43 2.69 -20.87
N ALA A 22 6.73 3.94 -20.56
CA ALA A 22 7.06 4.38 -19.24
C ALA A 22 5.97 3.92 -18.28
N GLN A 23 6.34 2.98 -17.40
CA GLN A 23 5.65 2.62 -16.17
C GLN A 23 4.11 2.40 -16.27
N ALA A 24 3.65 1.49 -17.10
CA ALA A 24 2.47 0.74 -16.73
C ALA A 24 2.91 -0.19 -15.58
N GLY A 25 2.48 0.09 -14.35
CA GLY A 25 2.73 -0.81 -13.22
C GLY A 25 2.24 -2.21 -13.56
N MET A 26 2.84 -3.24 -12.99
CA MET A 26 2.41 -4.63 -13.22
C MET A 26 1.02 -4.90 -12.63
N ILE A 27 0.61 -4.09 -11.64
CA ILE A 27 -0.66 -4.21 -10.92
C ILE A 27 -1.63 -3.18 -11.47
N SER A 28 -2.74 -3.63 -12.07
CA SER A 28 -3.81 -2.73 -12.51
C SER A 28 -4.55 -2.12 -11.32
N LEU A 29 -5.33 -1.07 -11.55
CA LEU A 29 -6.15 -0.44 -10.51
C LEU A 29 -7.14 -1.44 -9.89
N GLU A 30 -7.78 -2.27 -10.70
CA GLU A 30 -8.73 -3.29 -10.25
C GLU A 30 -8.02 -4.34 -9.38
N GLN A 31 -6.83 -4.78 -9.79
CA GLN A 31 -6.01 -5.72 -9.02
C GLN A 31 -5.55 -5.11 -7.69
N GLU A 32 -5.18 -3.83 -7.70
CA GLU A 32 -4.81 -3.11 -6.48
C GLU A 32 -5.98 -3.06 -5.49
N ILE A 33 -7.19 -2.69 -5.94
CA ILE A 33 -8.39 -2.61 -5.11
C ILE A 33 -8.77 -3.99 -4.56
N GLU A 34 -8.72 -5.03 -5.40
CA GLU A 34 -9.05 -6.39 -4.97
C GLU A 34 -8.08 -6.90 -3.91
N MET A 35 -6.78 -6.75 -4.15
CA MET A 35 -5.73 -7.12 -3.20
C MET A 35 -5.87 -6.35 -1.88
N GLY A 36 -6.21 -5.07 -1.96
CA GLY A 36 -6.47 -4.25 -0.78
C GLY A 36 -7.68 -4.74 0.01
N ARG A 37 -8.77 -5.11 -0.65
CA ARG A 37 -9.98 -5.64 -0.02
C ARG A 37 -9.72 -6.97 0.68
N GLU A 38 -8.99 -7.88 0.05
CA GLU A 38 -8.62 -9.16 0.66
C GLU A 38 -7.71 -8.96 1.88
N THR A 39 -6.74 -8.04 1.78
CA THR A 39 -5.87 -7.67 2.90
C THR A 39 -6.67 -7.03 4.04
N ALA A 40 -7.59 -6.14 3.72
CA ALA A 40 -8.51 -5.51 4.66
C ALA A 40 -9.36 -6.53 5.41
N ASN A 41 -9.96 -7.48 4.69
CA ASN A 41 -10.75 -8.57 5.28
C ASN A 41 -9.91 -9.44 6.22
N ALA A 42 -8.66 -9.73 5.87
CA ALA A 42 -7.75 -10.49 6.71
C ALA A 42 -7.39 -9.73 8.01
N LEU A 43 -7.15 -8.42 7.93
CA LEU A 43 -6.90 -7.57 9.11
C LEU A 43 -8.12 -7.50 10.02
N GLU A 44 -9.31 -7.31 9.45
CA GLU A 44 -10.56 -7.28 10.21
C GLU A 44 -10.86 -8.63 10.88
N ALA A 45 -10.56 -9.75 10.20
CA ALA A 45 -10.71 -11.07 10.79
C ALA A 45 -9.70 -11.33 11.92
N GLN A 46 -8.48 -10.80 11.79
CA GLN A 46 -7.40 -11.00 12.76
C GLN A 46 -7.57 -10.16 14.03
N TYR A 47 -7.92 -8.88 13.89
CA TYR A 47 -7.94 -7.92 15.01
C TYR A 47 -9.35 -7.53 15.47
N GLY A 48 -10.35 -7.73 14.62
CA GLY A 48 -11.69 -7.24 14.82
C GLY A 48 -11.81 -5.71 14.67
N LEU A 49 -13.00 -5.23 14.35
CA LEU A 49 -13.28 -3.79 14.38
C LEU A 49 -13.53 -3.34 15.82
N TYR A 50 -13.01 -2.18 16.19
CA TYR A 50 -13.29 -1.57 17.47
C TYR A 50 -14.77 -1.13 17.53
N GLN A 51 -15.51 -1.61 18.53
CA GLN A 51 -16.96 -1.43 18.68
C GLN A 51 -17.27 -0.11 19.41
N ASP A 52 -16.94 1.01 18.74
CA ASP A 52 -17.22 2.38 19.19
C ASP A 52 -17.57 3.21 17.95
N ASP A 53 -18.88 3.39 17.71
CA ASP A 53 -19.37 4.08 16.51
C ASP A 53 -18.90 5.54 16.45
N ALA A 54 -18.80 6.23 17.57
CA ALA A 54 -18.32 7.61 17.60
C ALA A 54 -16.85 7.71 17.20
N MET A 55 -16.04 6.74 17.62
CA MET A 55 -14.62 6.67 17.26
C MET A 55 -14.43 6.29 15.77
N GLN A 56 -15.20 5.32 15.28
CA GLN A 56 -15.23 4.95 13.86
C GLN A 56 -15.59 6.16 12.99
N GLU A 57 -16.65 6.89 13.36
CA GLU A 57 -17.09 8.09 12.63
C GLU A 57 -16.06 9.20 12.70
N ARG A 58 -15.42 9.44 13.87
CA ARG A 58 -14.35 10.42 14.04
C ARG A 58 -13.20 10.17 13.06
N VAL A 59 -12.66 8.95 13.03
CA VAL A 59 -11.56 8.54 12.17
C VAL A 59 -11.95 8.65 10.69
N ASN A 60 -13.14 8.13 10.33
CA ASN A 60 -13.62 8.19 8.95
C ASN A 60 -13.83 9.64 8.49
N ARG A 61 -14.44 10.51 9.29
CA ARG A 61 -14.69 11.91 8.96
C ARG A 61 -13.39 12.67 8.70
N ILE A 62 -12.37 12.49 9.54
CA ILE A 62 -11.07 13.14 9.36
C ILE A 62 -10.39 12.59 8.10
N GLY A 63 -10.35 11.27 7.95
CA GLY A 63 -9.71 10.61 6.83
C GLY A 63 -10.32 10.97 5.48
N GLN A 64 -11.66 11.04 5.36
CA GLN A 64 -12.34 11.41 4.12
C GLN A 64 -11.99 12.84 3.67
N ARG A 65 -11.83 13.76 4.62
CA ARG A 65 -11.41 15.14 4.29
C ARG A 65 -9.98 15.18 3.72
N LEU A 66 -9.07 14.37 4.26
CA LEU A 66 -7.70 14.26 3.77
C LEU A 66 -7.66 13.56 2.40
N ALA A 67 -8.42 12.48 2.24
CA ALA A 67 -8.54 11.76 0.99
C ALA A 67 -9.04 12.64 -0.15
N ALA A 68 -9.99 13.54 0.12
CA ALA A 68 -10.54 14.46 -0.88
C ALA A 68 -9.50 15.41 -1.52
N VAL A 69 -8.39 15.65 -0.82
CA VAL A 69 -7.31 16.53 -1.29
C VAL A 69 -6.01 15.78 -1.61
N SER A 70 -6.01 14.46 -1.54
CA SER A 70 -4.82 13.61 -1.73
C SER A 70 -4.25 13.59 -3.16
N GLY A 71 -5.01 14.12 -4.13
CA GLY A 71 -4.65 14.04 -5.55
C GLY A 71 -4.89 12.67 -6.19
N ARG A 72 -5.35 11.67 -5.42
CA ARG A 72 -5.68 10.32 -5.90
C ARG A 72 -7.16 10.02 -5.66
N THR A 73 -8.01 10.54 -6.54
CA THR A 73 -9.47 10.49 -6.39
C THR A 73 -10.15 9.38 -7.18
N GLU A 74 -9.38 8.59 -7.95
CA GLU A 74 -9.90 7.46 -8.73
C GLU A 74 -10.23 6.23 -7.89
N ILE A 75 -9.85 6.21 -6.60
CA ILE A 75 -10.17 5.14 -5.65
C ILE A 75 -11.09 5.63 -4.54
N ALA A 76 -11.86 4.71 -3.98
CA ALA A 76 -12.65 4.98 -2.78
C ALA A 76 -11.80 4.73 -1.53
N TYR A 77 -11.67 5.74 -0.66
CA TYR A 77 -10.97 5.58 0.61
C TYR A 77 -11.92 5.05 1.69
N SER A 78 -11.40 4.15 2.53
CA SER A 78 -12.09 3.59 3.69
C SER A 78 -11.21 3.70 4.93
N PHE A 79 -11.72 4.28 6.00
CA PHE A 79 -11.00 4.48 7.25
C PHE A 79 -11.72 3.75 8.37
N LYS A 80 -11.03 2.84 9.06
CA LYS A 80 -11.61 2.03 10.13
C LYS A 80 -10.64 1.91 11.32
N VAL A 81 -11.21 1.66 12.50
CA VAL A 81 -10.45 1.40 13.73
C VAL A 81 -10.44 -0.09 14.03
N LEU A 82 -9.24 -0.66 14.17
CA LEU A 82 -9.05 -2.05 14.61
C LEU A 82 -8.93 -2.12 16.13
N ASN A 83 -9.48 -3.19 16.71
CA ASN A 83 -9.43 -3.44 18.15
C ASN A 83 -8.09 -4.05 18.58
N HIS A 84 -7.04 -3.25 18.55
CA HIS A 84 -5.70 -3.67 18.96
C HIS A 84 -4.99 -2.54 19.74
N ASN A 85 -4.23 -2.90 20.77
CA ASN A 85 -3.59 -1.93 21.67
C ASN A 85 -2.22 -1.42 21.19
N GLU A 86 -1.74 -1.90 20.06
CA GLU A 86 -0.50 -1.38 19.46
C GLU A 86 -0.70 0.07 19.00
N VAL A 87 0.36 0.88 19.10
CA VAL A 87 0.38 2.24 18.57
C VAL A 87 0.79 2.16 17.10
N ASN A 88 -0.18 1.99 16.22
CA ASN A 88 0.07 1.75 14.80
C ASN A 88 -1.08 2.22 13.90
N ALA A 89 -0.76 2.48 12.61
CA ALA A 89 -1.69 2.66 11.52
C ALA A 89 -1.18 1.92 10.28
N LEU A 90 -2.06 1.57 9.35
CA LEU A 90 -1.74 0.77 8.18
C LEU A 90 -2.48 1.28 6.94
N ALA A 91 -1.74 1.55 5.86
CA ALA A 91 -2.29 1.89 4.55
C ALA A 91 -2.22 0.68 3.60
N CYS A 92 -3.33 -0.03 3.43
CA CYS A 92 -3.44 -1.11 2.46
C CYS A 92 -3.59 -0.58 1.03
N PRO A 93 -3.27 -1.37 -0.01
CA PRO A 93 -3.56 -1.04 -1.39
C PRO A 93 -5.03 -0.64 -1.59
N GLY A 94 -5.34 0.13 -2.64
CA GLY A 94 -6.72 0.45 -3.01
C GLY A 94 -7.50 1.36 -2.05
N GLY A 95 -6.81 2.01 -1.07
CA GLY A 95 -7.42 3.05 -0.23
C GLY A 95 -8.00 2.56 1.11
N PHE A 96 -7.72 1.34 1.54
CA PHE A 96 -8.15 0.84 2.84
C PHE A 96 -7.13 1.25 3.91
N ILE A 97 -7.53 2.13 4.84
CA ILE A 97 -6.67 2.66 5.90
C ILE A 97 -7.23 2.25 7.26
N TYR A 98 -6.35 1.71 8.08
CA TYR A 98 -6.68 1.25 9.43
C TYR A 98 -5.85 1.99 10.47
N VAL A 99 -6.51 2.35 11.57
CA VAL A 99 -5.85 2.87 12.78
C VAL A 99 -6.11 1.90 13.91
N PHE A 100 -5.10 1.54 14.68
CA PHE A 100 -5.28 0.71 15.85
C PHE A 100 -5.79 1.57 17.02
N LYS A 101 -6.67 0.99 17.83
CA LYS A 101 -7.23 1.65 19.02
C LYS A 101 -6.13 2.25 19.91
N GLY A 102 -5.00 1.54 20.09
CA GLY A 102 -3.90 2.01 20.90
C GLY A 102 -3.29 3.33 20.41
N LEU A 103 -3.25 3.57 19.09
CA LEU A 103 -2.80 4.83 18.53
C LEU A 103 -3.78 5.97 18.86
N ILE A 104 -5.09 5.71 18.78
CA ILE A 104 -6.12 6.72 19.07
C ILE A 104 -6.11 7.12 20.53
N ASP A 105 -5.92 6.15 21.44
CA ASP A 105 -5.78 6.42 22.87
C ASP A 105 -4.59 7.34 23.18
N TYR A 106 -3.56 7.30 22.32
CA TYR A 106 -2.36 8.12 22.42
C TYR A 106 -2.52 9.51 21.77
N MET A 107 -3.49 9.67 20.86
CA MET A 107 -3.72 10.91 20.08
C MET A 107 -5.11 11.49 20.36
N PRO A 108 -5.28 12.24 21.46
CA PRO A 108 -6.59 12.74 21.86
C PRO A 108 -7.16 13.85 20.96
N SER A 109 -6.31 14.58 20.24
CA SER A 109 -6.75 15.69 19.39
C SER A 109 -7.00 15.24 17.93
N ASP A 110 -7.97 15.91 17.28
CA ASP A 110 -8.24 15.69 15.85
C ASP A 110 -7.05 16.11 14.97
N THR A 111 -6.26 17.09 15.40
CA THR A 111 -5.08 17.56 14.66
C THR A 111 -3.96 16.50 14.65
N GLU A 112 -3.68 15.88 15.80
CA GLU A 112 -2.68 14.80 15.87
C GLU A 112 -3.12 13.59 15.04
N LEU A 113 -4.38 13.21 15.15
CA LEU A 113 -4.94 12.11 14.37
C LEU A 113 -4.93 12.42 12.86
N ALA A 114 -5.23 13.68 12.48
CA ALA A 114 -5.15 14.13 11.09
C ALA A 114 -3.73 14.03 10.53
N GLY A 115 -2.70 14.34 11.35
CA GLY A 115 -1.30 14.16 10.95
C GLY A 115 -0.98 12.72 10.56
N VAL A 116 -1.37 11.75 11.40
CA VAL A 116 -1.16 10.32 11.09
C VAL A 116 -1.98 9.87 9.89
N LEU A 117 -3.27 10.21 9.85
CA LEU A 117 -4.11 9.84 8.71
C LEU A 117 -3.64 10.47 7.40
N GLY A 118 -3.13 11.71 7.45
CA GLY A 118 -2.52 12.38 6.29
C GLY A 118 -1.29 11.64 5.77
N HIS A 119 -0.45 11.15 6.68
CA HIS A 119 0.69 10.30 6.35
C HIS A 119 0.25 9.00 5.66
N GLU A 120 -0.75 8.30 6.20
CA GLU A 120 -1.27 7.06 5.59
C GLU A 120 -1.94 7.32 4.23
N VAL A 121 -2.70 8.41 4.10
CA VAL A 121 -3.24 8.85 2.81
C VAL A 121 -2.13 9.14 1.80
N GLY A 122 -1.01 9.74 2.26
CA GLY A 122 0.18 9.95 1.45
C GLY A 122 0.78 8.66 0.90
N HIS A 123 0.86 7.60 1.72
CA HIS A 123 1.30 6.27 1.27
C HIS A 123 0.39 5.69 0.18
N VAL A 124 -0.92 5.82 0.33
CA VAL A 124 -1.89 5.38 -0.69
C VAL A 124 -1.75 6.22 -1.96
N ALA A 125 -1.68 7.55 -1.84
CA ALA A 125 -1.59 8.47 -2.98
C ALA A 125 -0.34 8.21 -3.82
N LYS A 126 0.79 7.92 -3.19
CA LYS A 126 2.06 7.60 -3.85
C LYS A 126 2.21 6.12 -4.23
N LYS A 127 1.21 5.28 -3.96
CA LYS A 127 1.21 3.83 -4.24
C LYS A 127 2.39 3.09 -3.57
N HIS A 128 2.86 3.53 -2.40
CA HIS A 128 4.06 2.99 -1.78
C HIS A 128 3.95 1.48 -1.52
N THR A 129 2.80 1.01 -0.99
CA THR A 129 2.54 -0.42 -0.77
C THR A 129 2.54 -1.20 -2.08
N VAL A 130 1.88 -0.67 -3.13
CA VAL A 130 1.83 -1.30 -4.47
C VAL A 130 3.23 -1.42 -5.05
N ASN A 131 4.01 -0.34 -5.03
CA ASN A 131 5.38 -0.31 -5.53
C ASN A 131 6.28 -1.32 -4.79
N SER A 132 6.09 -1.48 -3.48
CA SER A 132 6.81 -2.46 -2.68
C SER A 132 6.45 -3.89 -3.07
N ILE A 133 5.17 -4.17 -3.33
CA ILE A 133 4.70 -5.47 -3.82
C ILE A 133 5.27 -5.77 -5.21
N GLU A 134 5.21 -4.82 -6.13
CA GLU A 134 5.78 -4.97 -7.48
C GLU A 134 7.28 -5.27 -7.43
N LYS A 135 8.01 -4.56 -6.57
CA LYS A 135 9.44 -4.81 -6.35
C LYS A 135 9.71 -6.22 -5.83
N GLN A 136 8.89 -6.71 -4.89
CA GLN A 136 9.00 -8.09 -4.39
C GLN A 136 8.66 -9.11 -5.47
N MET A 137 7.65 -8.86 -6.31
CA MET A 137 7.31 -9.71 -7.45
C MET A 137 8.47 -9.83 -8.44
N TRP A 138 9.10 -8.73 -8.81
CA TRP A 138 10.29 -8.73 -9.68
C TRP A 138 11.44 -9.51 -9.06
N THR A 139 11.69 -9.31 -7.77
CA THR A 139 12.74 -10.04 -7.04
C THR A 139 12.46 -11.54 -7.01
N THR A 140 11.22 -11.93 -6.74
CA THR A 140 10.78 -13.33 -6.73
C THR A 140 10.89 -13.96 -8.12
N LEU A 141 10.46 -13.26 -9.17
CA LEU A 141 10.57 -13.72 -10.56
C LEU A 141 12.04 -13.94 -10.96
N ALA A 142 12.92 -12.99 -10.61
CA ALA A 142 14.35 -13.13 -10.86
C ALA A 142 14.95 -14.35 -10.14
N LEU A 143 14.54 -14.59 -8.90
CA LEU A 143 14.96 -15.78 -8.12
C LEU A 143 14.44 -17.08 -8.72
N ILE A 144 13.16 -17.13 -9.14
CA ILE A 144 12.57 -18.30 -9.82
C ILE A 144 13.35 -18.62 -11.10
N VAL A 145 13.68 -17.62 -11.90
CA VAL A 145 14.48 -17.81 -13.12
C VAL A 145 15.87 -18.32 -12.78
N ALA A 146 16.52 -17.77 -11.74
CA ALA A 146 17.87 -18.17 -11.32
C ALA A 146 17.93 -19.58 -10.73
N THR A 147 16.86 -20.00 -10.00
CA THR A 147 16.83 -21.28 -9.25
C THR A 147 16.06 -22.41 -9.96
N GLY A 148 15.52 -22.13 -11.15
CA GLY A 148 14.83 -23.15 -11.96
C GLY A 148 13.42 -23.50 -11.46
N GLY A 149 12.72 -22.59 -10.76
CA GLY A 149 11.27 -22.71 -10.56
C GLY A 149 10.81 -23.12 -9.15
N ARG A 150 11.60 -22.86 -8.12
CA ARG A 150 11.18 -23.12 -6.73
C ARG A 150 10.91 -21.79 -6.00
N GLY A 151 9.66 -21.58 -5.62
CA GLY A 151 9.20 -20.51 -4.76
C GLY A 151 8.16 -19.61 -5.44
N GLY A 152 6.95 -19.60 -4.90
CA GLY A 152 5.88 -18.67 -5.25
C GLY A 152 5.33 -18.05 -3.97
N MET A 153 5.21 -16.73 -3.94
CA MET A 153 4.47 -15.99 -2.91
C MET A 153 3.14 -15.55 -3.50
N SER A 154 2.05 -15.69 -2.74
CA SER A 154 0.75 -15.15 -3.16
C SER A 154 0.79 -13.62 -3.10
N LEU A 155 -0.03 -12.94 -3.94
CA LEU A 155 -0.15 -11.48 -3.91
C LEU A 155 -0.60 -10.97 -2.54
N ILE A 156 -1.48 -11.71 -1.85
CA ILE A 156 -1.95 -11.38 -0.50
C ILE A 156 -0.80 -11.47 0.50
N GLY A 157 0.00 -12.53 0.45
CA GLY A 157 1.18 -12.67 1.30
C GLY A 157 2.22 -11.58 1.06
N ALA A 158 2.40 -11.15 -0.19
CA ALA A 158 3.26 -10.03 -0.54
C ALA A 158 2.72 -8.70 0.00
N ALA A 159 1.40 -8.47 -0.08
CA ALA A 159 0.75 -7.28 0.46
C ALA A 159 0.89 -7.21 1.99
N GLN A 160 0.60 -8.29 2.70
CA GLN A 160 0.78 -8.37 4.14
C GLN A 160 2.23 -8.14 4.55
N GLN A 161 3.18 -8.78 3.88
CA GLN A 161 4.60 -8.60 4.16
C GLN A 161 5.04 -7.14 3.91
N ALA A 162 4.55 -6.50 2.85
CA ALA A 162 4.86 -5.10 2.55
C ALA A 162 4.35 -4.15 3.64
N LEU A 163 3.13 -4.38 4.16
CA LEU A 163 2.54 -3.58 5.24
C LEU A 163 3.36 -3.64 6.55
N PHE A 164 3.82 -4.85 6.92
CA PHE A 164 4.52 -5.05 8.19
C PHE A 164 6.05 -4.89 8.08
N ALA A 165 6.61 -4.85 6.87
CA ALA A 165 8.05 -4.62 6.67
C ALA A 165 8.48 -3.16 6.87
N GLY A 166 7.51 -2.23 6.93
CA GLY A 166 7.75 -0.79 6.93
C GLY A 166 8.17 -0.26 5.56
N TYR A 167 8.10 1.03 5.42
CA TYR A 167 8.44 1.72 4.18
C TYR A 167 9.92 2.14 4.13
N SER A 168 10.44 2.39 2.94
CA SER A 168 11.79 2.93 2.81
C SER A 168 11.84 4.40 3.27
N ARG A 169 13.03 4.89 3.64
CA ARG A 169 13.20 6.31 4.03
C ARG A 169 12.74 7.30 2.95
N THR A 170 12.76 6.91 1.69
CA THR A 170 12.30 7.72 0.58
C THR A 170 10.77 7.76 0.53
N ASP A 171 10.13 6.61 0.78
CA ASP A 171 8.67 6.49 0.83
C ASP A 171 8.10 7.26 2.02
N GLU A 172 8.75 7.17 3.20
CA GLU A 172 8.39 7.95 4.40
C GLU A 172 8.42 9.46 4.12
N ARG A 173 9.53 9.97 3.54
CA ARG A 173 9.61 11.39 3.15
C ARG A 173 8.57 11.81 2.11
N GLY A 174 8.17 10.90 1.23
CA GLY A 174 7.13 11.13 0.24
C GLY A 174 5.76 11.26 0.90
N ALA A 175 5.45 10.37 1.84
CA ALA A 175 4.19 10.38 2.58
C ALA A 175 4.10 11.61 3.51
N ASP A 176 5.16 11.94 4.25
CA ASP A 176 5.24 13.13 5.11
C ASP A 176 4.97 14.41 4.32
N LYS A 177 5.61 14.54 3.15
CA LYS A 177 5.41 15.71 2.30
C LYS A 177 3.96 15.85 1.84
N GLU A 178 3.33 14.77 1.42
CA GLU A 178 1.93 14.77 1.01
C GLU A 178 0.99 15.02 2.18
N GLY A 179 1.24 14.36 3.32
CA GLY A 179 0.46 14.56 4.54
C GLY A 179 0.51 16.00 5.06
N PHE A 180 1.70 16.64 5.02
CA PHE A 180 1.88 18.02 5.47
C PHE A 180 1.13 19.03 4.59
N TYR A 181 1.09 18.84 3.28
CA TYR A 181 0.38 19.76 2.37
C TYR A 181 -1.14 19.58 2.42
N ASN A 182 -1.65 18.47 2.94
CA ASN A 182 -3.07 18.12 2.95
C ASN A 182 -3.74 18.30 4.33
N THR A 183 -2.98 18.66 5.38
CA THR A 183 -3.49 18.96 6.73
C THR A 183 -3.60 20.45 6.98
#